data_4ea6c3b0048c5e125f12f18bba239922
#
_entry.id   4ea6c3b0048c5e125f12f18bba239922
#
_cell.length_a   1.000
_cell.length_b   1.000
_cell.length_c   1.000
_cell.angle_alpha   90.00
_cell.angle_beta   90.00
_cell.angle_gamma   90.00
#
_symmetry.space_group_name_H-M   'P 1'
#
loop_
_entity.id
_entity.type
_entity.pdbx_description
1 polymer ?
#
loop_
_entity_poly.entity_id
_entity_poly.type
_entity_poly.pdbx_seq_one_letter_code
_entity_poly.pdbx_strand_id
1 'polypeptide(L)'
;TVNITVKAESPGTRHNVSVGAIGYLFTPLPGVTVSNPAVVSTWITRPGLDEESDARLRQRCVDKWATLSTSWTDPAVRYWTLSSTTLDGSPTGVTRMGIVYGPGDGTYTVVVASDAGGVSGDIVAAVQSYLDARKPITDEPTVVSATETVVAVQGTVRVKVGQNTLANRSKVIAAIAALQASLGIGDDVDLGALYATIRGALGSAVIDVDITTPAGDTAIGATAVAVLDASNIASSGQWSEG
;
A
#
# COMPACT_ATOMS: atom_id res chain seq x y z
N THR A 1 2.44 30.44 14.08
CA THR A 1 2.21 29.32 13.14
C THR A 1 0.71 29.05 13.07
N VAL A 2 0.17 28.93 11.87
CA VAL A 2 -1.24 28.60 11.63
C VAL A 2 -1.27 27.31 10.81
N ASN A 3 -2.06 26.34 11.24
CA ASN A 3 -2.30 25.11 10.47
C ASN A 3 -3.52 25.31 9.57
N ILE A 4 -3.38 25.00 8.30
CA ILE A 4 -4.46 25.04 7.32
C ILE A 4 -4.60 23.67 6.66
N THR A 5 -5.84 23.25 6.42
CA THR A 5 -6.12 22.04 5.64
C THR A 5 -6.02 22.37 4.16
N VAL A 6 -5.26 21.56 3.44
CA VAL A 6 -5.10 21.66 1.98
C VAL A 6 -5.58 20.39 1.31
N LYS A 7 -6.06 20.50 0.08
CA LYS A 7 -6.49 19.38 -0.76
C LYS A 7 -5.76 19.46 -2.10
N ALA A 8 -5.30 18.32 -2.60
CA ALA A 8 -4.75 18.24 -3.94
C ALA A 8 -5.83 18.58 -4.98
N GLU A 9 -5.45 19.28 -6.04
CA GLU A 9 -6.35 19.66 -7.14
C GLU A 9 -6.86 18.43 -7.91
N SER A 10 -6.02 17.42 -8.05
CA SER A 10 -6.36 16.19 -8.76
C SER A 10 -6.21 14.96 -7.85
N PRO A 11 -7.01 13.91 -8.04
CA PRO A 11 -6.83 12.65 -7.33
C PRO A 11 -5.58 11.90 -7.80
N GLY A 12 -5.18 10.88 -7.05
CA GLY A 12 -4.09 9.98 -7.41
C GLY A 12 -2.98 9.93 -6.36
N THR A 13 -2.29 8.80 -6.31
CA THR A 13 -1.20 8.53 -5.35
C THR A 13 -0.02 9.46 -5.54
N ARG A 14 0.21 9.97 -6.74
CA ARG A 14 1.27 10.95 -7.07
C ARG A 14 1.17 12.26 -6.26
N HIS A 15 -0.01 12.54 -5.69
CA HIS A 15 -0.24 13.72 -4.86
C HIS A 15 -0.06 13.44 -3.36
N ASN A 16 0.28 12.22 -2.98
CA ASN A 16 0.68 11.86 -1.63
C ASN A 16 2.15 12.28 -1.43
N VAL A 17 2.34 13.57 -1.18
CA VAL A 17 3.67 14.15 -1.09
C VAL A 17 4.34 13.81 0.23
N SER A 18 5.65 13.60 0.18
CA SER A 18 6.47 13.30 1.34
C SER A 18 6.63 14.52 2.26
N VAL A 19 7.20 14.25 3.42
CA VAL A 19 7.58 15.25 4.42
C VAL A 19 8.45 16.34 3.79
N GLY A 20 8.14 17.60 4.10
CA GLY A 20 8.91 18.74 3.61
C GLY A 20 8.79 19.04 2.12
N ALA A 21 7.97 18.29 1.38
CA ALA A 21 7.83 18.49 -0.08
C ALA A 21 7.02 19.75 -0.43
N ILE A 22 6.17 20.23 0.49
CA ILE A 22 5.44 21.48 0.31
C ILE A 22 6.27 22.61 0.96
N GLY A 23 7.01 23.33 0.16
CA GLY A 23 7.90 24.40 0.62
C GLY A 23 7.62 25.77 -0.01
N TYR A 24 6.67 25.86 -0.96
CA TYR A 24 6.40 27.09 -1.71
C TYR A 24 4.92 27.35 -1.86
N LEU A 25 4.56 28.65 -1.86
CA LEU A 25 3.26 29.13 -2.33
C LEU A 25 3.35 29.44 -3.82
N PHE A 26 2.31 29.11 -4.57
CA PHE A 26 2.21 29.49 -5.99
C PHE A 26 2.25 31.01 -6.16
N THR A 27 1.58 31.75 -5.29
CA THR A 27 1.69 33.20 -5.19
C THR A 27 2.47 33.53 -3.92
N PRO A 28 3.75 33.95 -4.02
CA PRO A 28 4.56 34.27 -2.86
C PRO A 28 3.96 35.42 -2.06
N LEU A 29 3.90 35.27 -0.73
CA LEU A 29 3.51 36.32 0.20
C LEU A 29 4.74 36.72 1.03
N PRO A 30 5.11 38.02 1.08
CA PRO A 30 6.25 38.47 1.86
C PRO A 30 6.12 38.09 3.35
N GLY A 31 7.16 37.44 3.90
CA GLY A 31 7.20 37.04 5.31
C GLY A 31 6.41 35.76 5.63
N VAL A 32 5.85 35.07 4.63
CA VAL A 32 5.14 33.81 4.84
C VAL A 32 5.97 32.65 4.28
N THR A 33 6.23 31.65 5.12
CA THR A 33 6.83 30.38 4.74
C THR A 33 5.80 29.27 4.94
N VAL A 34 5.83 28.24 4.10
CA VAL A 34 4.97 27.07 4.21
C VAL A 34 5.82 25.81 4.32
N SER A 35 5.35 24.87 5.10
CA SER A 35 5.93 23.53 5.18
C SER A 35 4.86 22.53 5.58
N ASN A 36 4.95 21.32 5.09
CA ASN A 36 4.16 20.22 5.63
C ASN A 36 4.90 19.54 6.79
N PRO A 37 4.16 18.95 7.77
CA PRO A 37 4.75 18.38 8.98
C PRO A 37 5.80 17.30 8.74
N ALA A 38 6.65 17.08 9.74
CA ALA A 38 7.76 16.15 9.68
C ALA A 38 7.35 14.67 9.81
N VAL A 39 6.11 14.36 10.15
CA VAL A 39 5.60 12.98 10.31
C VAL A 39 4.47 12.75 9.31
N VAL A 40 4.70 11.91 8.31
CA VAL A 40 3.76 11.63 7.21
C VAL A 40 2.43 11.08 7.73
N SER A 41 2.46 10.19 8.70
CA SER A 41 1.26 9.55 9.27
C SER A 41 0.30 10.53 9.95
N THR A 42 0.74 11.73 10.30
CA THR A 42 -0.08 12.70 11.03
C THR A 42 -0.58 13.85 10.16
N TRP A 43 -0.07 14.05 8.95
CA TRP A 43 -0.48 15.19 8.14
C TRP A 43 -1.35 14.82 6.92
N ILE A 44 -1.20 13.62 6.37
CA ILE A 44 -2.09 13.15 5.31
C ILE A 44 -3.29 12.47 5.98
N THR A 45 -4.38 13.20 6.09
CA THR A 45 -5.64 12.64 6.64
C THR A 45 -6.37 11.75 5.63
N ARG A 46 -6.17 12.01 4.33
CA ARG A 46 -6.75 11.23 3.23
C ARG A 46 -5.70 11.05 2.13
N PRO A 47 -5.12 9.86 2.01
CA PRO A 47 -4.22 9.57 0.91
C PRO A 47 -4.98 9.61 -0.43
N GLY A 48 -4.33 10.14 -1.46
CA GLY A 48 -4.82 10.03 -2.83
C GLY A 48 -4.74 8.58 -3.28
N LEU A 49 -5.74 8.14 -4.05
CA LEU A 49 -5.84 6.80 -4.63
C LEU A 49 -5.81 6.93 -6.15
N ASP A 50 -5.16 5.96 -6.78
CA ASP A 50 -5.21 5.83 -8.23
C ASP A 50 -6.50 5.09 -8.65
N GLU A 51 -6.78 5.10 -9.95
CA GLU A 51 -7.90 4.37 -10.52
C GLU A 51 -7.77 2.87 -10.23
N GLU A 52 -8.88 2.25 -9.87
CA GLU A 52 -8.92 0.80 -9.63
C GLU A 52 -8.57 0.04 -10.91
N SER A 53 -7.68 -0.94 -10.81
CA SER A 53 -7.35 -1.78 -11.96
C SER A 53 -8.52 -2.66 -12.39
N ASP A 54 -8.59 -3.00 -13.68
CA ASP A 54 -9.60 -3.92 -14.23
C ASP A 54 -9.66 -5.25 -13.47
N ALA A 55 -8.52 -5.77 -13.02
CA ALA A 55 -8.46 -7.01 -12.27
C ALA A 55 -9.14 -6.87 -10.90
N ARG A 56 -8.88 -5.79 -10.18
CA ARG A 56 -9.54 -5.48 -8.90
C ARG A 56 -11.05 -5.23 -9.09
N LEU A 57 -11.41 -4.48 -10.13
CA LEU A 57 -12.81 -4.22 -10.47
C LEU A 57 -13.57 -5.53 -10.75
N ARG A 58 -13.00 -6.44 -11.56
CA ARG A 58 -13.60 -7.75 -11.83
C ARG A 58 -13.77 -8.56 -10.55
N GLN A 59 -12.75 -8.63 -9.70
CA GLN A 59 -12.84 -9.34 -8.42
C GLN A 59 -13.93 -8.74 -7.53
N ARG A 60 -13.99 -7.42 -7.41
CA ARG A 60 -15.03 -6.74 -6.65
C ARG A 60 -16.43 -6.99 -7.22
N CYS A 61 -16.59 -7.08 -8.54
CA CYS A 61 -17.86 -7.48 -9.16
C CYS A 61 -18.24 -8.93 -8.79
N VAL A 62 -17.28 -9.85 -8.77
CA VAL A 62 -17.52 -11.25 -8.35
C VAL A 62 -17.93 -11.28 -6.87
N ASP A 63 -17.19 -10.61 -6.00
CA ASP A 63 -17.47 -10.56 -4.56
C ASP A 63 -18.84 -9.90 -4.27
N LYS A 64 -19.29 -8.97 -5.14
CA LYS A 64 -20.62 -8.34 -5.03
C LYS A 64 -21.75 -9.36 -5.08
N TRP A 65 -21.63 -10.43 -5.87
CA TRP A 65 -22.66 -11.46 -5.94
C TRP A 65 -22.90 -12.15 -4.60
N ALA A 66 -21.84 -12.31 -3.79
CA ALA A 66 -21.95 -12.90 -2.47
C ALA A 66 -22.78 -12.03 -1.50
N THR A 67 -22.85 -10.71 -1.71
CA THR A 67 -23.67 -9.79 -0.88
C THR A 67 -25.15 -9.86 -1.17
N LEU A 68 -25.56 -10.52 -2.26
CA LEU A 68 -26.98 -10.76 -2.57
C LEU A 68 -27.57 -11.91 -1.76
N SER A 69 -26.71 -12.74 -1.15
CA SER A 69 -27.11 -13.77 -0.18
C SER A 69 -27.36 -13.12 1.19
N THR A 70 -28.23 -13.74 1.98
CA THR A 70 -28.39 -13.41 3.40
C THR A 70 -27.24 -13.94 4.25
N SER A 71 -26.33 -14.72 3.67
CA SER A 71 -25.17 -15.30 4.33
C SER A 71 -24.00 -14.33 4.37
N TRP A 72 -23.41 -14.18 5.54
CA TRP A 72 -22.21 -13.38 5.77
C TRP A 72 -20.98 -14.23 5.47
N THR A 73 -20.61 -14.32 4.18
CA THR A 73 -19.51 -15.13 3.68
C THR A 73 -18.23 -14.32 3.51
N ASP A 74 -17.07 -14.97 3.45
CA ASP A 74 -15.78 -14.29 3.21
C ASP A 74 -15.80 -13.33 2.02
N PRO A 75 -16.32 -13.71 0.84
CA PRO A 75 -16.46 -12.77 -0.27
C PRO A 75 -17.37 -11.59 0.03
N ALA A 76 -18.41 -11.76 0.85
CA ALA A 76 -19.29 -10.66 1.25
C ALA A 76 -18.57 -9.70 2.19
N VAL A 77 -17.87 -10.23 3.22
CA VAL A 77 -17.04 -9.43 4.14
C VAL A 77 -15.96 -8.69 3.35
N ARG A 78 -15.29 -9.38 2.43
CA ARG A 78 -14.30 -8.79 1.52
C ARG A 78 -14.89 -7.63 0.72
N TYR A 79 -16.03 -7.85 0.09
CA TYR A 79 -16.68 -6.79 -0.67
C TYR A 79 -17.00 -5.56 0.19
N TRP A 80 -17.61 -5.77 1.37
CA TRP A 80 -17.96 -4.67 2.26
C TRP A 80 -16.72 -3.93 2.81
N THR A 81 -15.67 -4.66 3.16
CA THR A 81 -14.41 -4.08 3.65
C THR A 81 -13.75 -3.20 2.58
N LEU A 82 -13.57 -3.74 1.36
CA LEU A 82 -12.91 -3.02 0.26
C LEU A 82 -13.78 -1.90 -0.34
N SER A 83 -15.10 -1.96 -0.15
CA SER A 83 -16.04 -0.93 -0.59
C SER A 83 -16.42 0.06 0.53
N SER A 84 -15.75 -0.01 1.67
CA SER A 84 -16.05 0.84 2.81
C SER A 84 -15.75 2.32 2.53
N THR A 85 -16.56 3.17 3.15
CA THR A 85 -16.43 4.62 3.04
C THR A 85 -16.33 5.26 4.41
N THR A 86 -15.68 6.40 4.47
CA THR A 86 -15.66 7.29 5.63
C THR A 86 -17.03 7.97 5.80
N LEU A 87 -17.25 8.63 6.92
CA LEU A 87 -18.51 9.32 7.24
C LEU A 87 -18.91 10.37 6.18
N ASP A 88 -17.97 10.94 5.48
CA ASP A 88 -18.22 11.89 4.39
C ASP A 88 -18.40 11.24 3.02
N GLY A 89 -18.51 9.90 2.98
CA GLY A 89 -18.73 9.13 1.77
C GLY A 89 -17.51 8.90 0.89
N SER A 90 -16.31 9.35 1.31
CA SER A 90 -15.07 9.08 0.57
C SER A 90 -14.62 7.63 0.78
N PRO A 91 -14.01 6.97 -0.23
CA PRO A 91 -13.41 5.64 -0.04
C PRO A 91 -12.37 5.64 1.07
N THR A 92 -12.34 4.55 1.87
CA THR A 92 -11.37 4.42 2.98
C THR A 92 -9.92 4.23 2.50
N GLY A 93 -9.72 3.80 1.26
CA GLY A 93 -8.39 3.49 0.71
C GLY A 93 -7.86 2.13 1.12
N VAL A 94 -8.67 1.31 1.76
CA VAL A 94 -8.32 -0.09 2.01
C VAL A 94 -8.32 -0.85 0.69
N THR A 95 -7.19 -1.49 0.38
CA THR A 95 -7.01 -2.26 -0.87
C THR A 95 -6.70 -3.72 -0.61
N ARG A 96 -6.28 -4.05 0.63
CA ARG A 96 -5.95 -5.41 1.05
C ARG A 96 -6.67 -5.73 2.35
N MET A 97 -7.16 -6.96 2.47
CA MET A 97 -7.77 -7.44 3.70
C MET A 97 -7.49 -8.94 3.92
N GLY A 98 -7.48 -9.35 5.17
CA GLY A 98 -7.42 -10.73 5.59
C GLY A 98 -8.43 -11.00 6.70
N ILE A 99 -8.85 -12.25 6.85
CA ILE A 99 -9.73 -12.67 7.94
C ILE A 99 -8.97 -13.67 8.80
N VAL A 100 -8.94 -13.40 10.10
CA VAL A 100 -8.42 -14.33 11.11
C VAL A 100 -9.59 -14.78 11.97
N TYR A 101 -9.94 -16.05 11.85
CA TYR A 101 -11.07 -16.63 12.55
C TYR A 101 -10.80 -16.78 14.04
N GLY A 102 -11.78 -16.46 14.85
CA GLY A 102 -11.79 -16.71 16.29
C GLY A 102 -12.14 -18.17 16.63
N PRO A 103 -12.37 -18.46 17.90
CA PRO A 103 -12.59 -19.83 18.41
C PRO A 103 -13.93 -20.46 17.99
N GLY A 104 -14.70 -19.86 17.10
CA GLY A 104 -15.99 -20.42 16.62
C GLY A 104 -17.23 -19.88 17.33
N ASP A 105 -17.10 -18.79 18.06
CA ASP A 105 -18.17 -18.10 18.80
C ASP A 105 -18.80 -16.92 18.02
N GLY A 106 -18.55 -16.82 16.71
CA GLY A 106 -18.97 -15.70 15.87
C GLY A 106 -17.98 -14.54 15.86
N THR A 107 -16.91 -14.62 16.63
CA THR A 107 -15.84 -13.61 16.64
C THR A 107 -14.83 -13.88 15.52
N TYR A 108 -14.35 -12.84 14.86
CA TYR A 108 -13.22 -12.90 13.93
C TYR A 108 -12.60 -11.52 13.76
N THR A 109 -11.36 -11.51 13.33
CA THR A 109 -10.62 -10.27 13.08
C THR A 109 -10.50 -10.02 11.59
N VAL A 110 -10.90 -8.83 11.16
CA VAL A 110 -10.69 -8.32 9.81
C VAL A 110 -9.46 -7.43 9.81
N VAL A 111 -8.40 -7.92 9.25
CA VAL A 111 -7.13 -7.19 9.11
C VAL A 111 -7.18 -6.37 7.83
N VAL A 112 -6.85 -5.10 7.88
CA VAL A 112 -6.93 -4.18 6.73
C VAL A 112 -5.62 -3.46 6.47
N ALA A 113 -5.31 -3.26 5.19
CA ALA A 113 -4.14 -2.51 4.74
C ALA A 113 -4.43 -1.75 3.43
N SER A 114 -3.62 -0.73 3.17
CA SER A 114 -3.51 -0.04 1.89
C SER A 114 -2.37 -0.63 1.05
N ASP A 115 -2.22 -0.19 -0.20
CA ASP A 115 -1.06 -0.56 -1.05
C ASP A 115 0.28 -0.08 -0.44
N ALA A 116 0.25 0.97 0.38
CA ALA A 116 1.43 1.50 1.04
C ALA A 116 1.84 0.74 2.31
N GLY A 117 0.89 0.04 2.96
CA GLY A 117 1.11 -0.61 4.26
C GLY A 117 -0.15 -0.59 5.12
N GLY A 118 0.01 -0.52 6.43
CA GLY A 118 -1.08 -0.36 7.39
C GLY A 118 -1.91 0.90 7.17
N VAL A 119 -3.04 0.99 7.86
CA VAL A 119 -3.95 2.14 7.78
C VAL A 119 -4.10 2.85 9.13
N SER A 120 -4.54 4.10 9.10
CA SER A 120 -4.73 4.89 10.33
C SER A 120 -5.92 4.38 11.15
N GLY A 121 -5.94 4.73 12.46
CA GLY A 121 -7.05 4.40 13.36
C GLY A 121 -8.40 4.94 12.88
N ASP A 122 -8.43 6.09 12.24
CA ASP A 122 -9.67 6.67 11.69
C ASP A 122 -10.23 5.81 10.55
N ILE A 123 -9.37 5.23 9.71
CA ILE A 123 -9.77 4.31 8.66
C ILE A 123 -10.28 3.00 9.27
N VAL A 124 -9.57 2.46 10.28
CA VAL A 124 -10.03 1.27 11.02
C VAL A 124 -11.43 1.50 11.59
N ALA A 125 -11.66 2.63 12.26
CA ALA A 125 -12.96 2.98 12.83
C ALA A 125 -14.06 3.13 11.75
N ALA A 126 -13.72 3.71 10.60
CA ALA A 126 -14.65 3.84 9.47
C ALA A 126 -15.05 2.47 8.89
N VAL A 127 -14.07 1.57 8.69
CA VAL A 127 -14.34 0.19 8.23
C VAL A 127 -15.16 -0.57 9.26
N GLN A 128 -14.81 -0.47 10.55
CA GLN A 128 -15.57 -1.10 11.65
C GLN A 128 -17.03 -0.68 11.61
N SER A 129 -17.28 0.62 11.60
CA SER A 129 -18.64 1.17 11.55
C SER A 129 -19.41 0.71 10.30
N TYR A 130 -18.71 0.59 9.16
CA TYR A 130 -19.29 0.16 7.91
C TYR A 130 -19.71 -1.32 7.94
N LEU A 131 -18.91 -2.19 8.58
CA LEU A 131 -19.22 -3.61 8.78
C LEU A 131 -20.31 -3.79 9.85
N ASP A 132 -20.24 -3.07 10.96
CA ASP A 132 -21.24 -3.15 12.06
C ASP A 132 -22.65 -2.82 11.60
N ALA A 133 -22.79 -1.89 10.64
CA ALA A 133 -24.09 -1.55 10.06
C ALA A 133 -24.68 -2.66 9.16
N ARG A 134 -23.90 -3.72 8.84
CA ARG A 134 -24.28 -4.76 7.86
C ARG A 134 -24.17 -6.17 8.36
N LYS A 135 -23.43 -6.39 9.47
CA LYS A 135 -23.19 -7.71 10.02
C LYS A 135 -24.46 -8.35 10.56
N PRO A 136 -24.57 -9.69 10.56
CA PRO A 136 -25.59 -10.41 11.31
C PRO A 136 -25.44 -10.14 12.81
N ILE A 137 -26.54 -10.32 13.54
CA ILE A 137 -26.57 -10.10 15.00
C ILE A 137 -25.66 -11.07 15.77
N THR A 138 -25.34 -12.22 15.15
CA THR A 138 -24.51 -13.28 15.75
C THR A 138 -23.02 -13.08 15.52
N ASP A 139 -22.64 -12.15 14.67
CA ASP A 139 -21.26 -11.98 14.23
C ASP A 139 -20.62 -10.75 14.84
N GLU A 140 -19.40 -10.92 15.36
CA GLU A 140 -18.64 -9.86 16.02
C GLU A 140 -17.28 -9.65 15.31
N PRO A 141 -17.25 -9.00 14.14
CA PRO A 141 -16.01 -8.64 13.49
C PRO A 141 -15.27 -7.55 14.27
N THR A 142 -13.98 -7.74 14.48
CA THR A 142 -13.07 -6.71 14.98
C THR A 142 -12.13 -6.29 13.86
N VAL A 143 -12.15 -5.01 13.47
CA VAL A 143 -11.26 -4.49 12.45
C VAL A 143 -9.97 -3.99 13.07
N VAL A 144 -8.83 -4.40 12.50
CA VAL A 144 -7.51 -3.95 12.92
C VAL A 144 -6.67 -3.56 11.70
N SER A 145 -5.76 -2.60 11.88
CA SER A 145 -4.73 -2.33 10.87
C SER A 145 -3.73 -3.47 10.82
N ALA A 146 -3.28 -3.86 9.64
CA ALA A 146 -2.17 -4.79 9.50
C ALA A 146 -0.91 -4.21 10.15
N THR A 147 -0.13 -5.08 10.82
CA THR A 147 1.21 -4.73 11.30
C THR A 147 2.17 -4.68 10.11
N GLU A 148 2.97 -3.64 10.01
CA GLU A 148 3.95 -3.54 8.93
C GLU A 148 5.21 -4.35 9.25
N THR A 149 5.61 -5.22 8.32
CA THR A 149 6.91 -5.87 8.34
C THR A 149 7.75 -5.26 7.22
N VAL A 150 8.71 -4.42 7.61
CA VAL A 150 9.60 -3.76 6.65
C VAL A 150 10.65 -4.77 6.18
N VAL A 151 10.68 -5.02 4.88
CA VAL A 151 11.66 -5.87 4.20
C VAL A 151 12.57 -4.98 3.36
N ALA A 152 13.79 -4.78 3.84
CA ALA A 152 14.80 -4.02 3.11
C ALA A 152 15.23 -4.79 1.86
N VAL A 153 15.18 -4.14 0.69
CA VAL A 153 15.70 -4.70 -0.57
C VAL A 153 17.05 -4.04 -0.86
N GLN A 154 18.12 -4.78 -0.57
CA GLN A 154 19.50 -4.30 -0.74
C GLN A 154 20.25 -5.19 -1.72
N GLY A 155 21.16 -4.59 -2.48
CA GLY A 155 21.93 -5.33 -3.45
C GLY A 155 22.54 -4.44 -4.52
N THR A 156 23.06 -5.07 -5.56
CA THR A 156 23.68 -4.38 -6.69
C THR A 156 23.02 -4.77 -8.01
N VAL A 157 22.96 -3.81 -8.93
CA VAL A 157 22.42 -4.01 -10.27
C VAL A 157 23.47 -3.67 -11.30
N ARG A 158 23.83 -4.63 -12.15
CA ARG A 158 24.73 -4.43 -13.27
C ARG A 158 23.91 -4.28 -14.57
N VAL A 159 24.12 -3.15 -15.25
CA VAL A 159 23.40 -2.80 -16.47
C VAL A 159 24.34 -2.54 -17.64
N LYS A 160 23.83 -2.58 -18.84
CA LYS A 160 24.57 -2.21 -20.03
C LYS A 160 25.00 -0.74 -19.98
N VAL A 161 26.10 -0.42 -20.68
CA VAL A 161 26.62 0.93 -20.78
C VAL A 161 25.52 1.92 -21.20
N GLY A 162 25.45 3.05 -20.51
CA GLY A 162 24.43 4.09 -20.73
C GLY A 162 23.06 3.78 -20.11
N GLN A 163 22.89 2.67 -19.37
CA GLN A 163 21.62 2.29 -18.76
C GLN A 163 21.52 2.60 -17.26
N ASN A 164 22.59 3.07 -16.64
CA ASN A 164 22.53 3.56 -15.24
C ASN A 164 21.85 4.94 -15.18
N THR A 165 20.58 4.98 -15.47
CA THR A 165 19.80 6.22 -15.54
C THR A 165 18.79 6.34 -14.42
N LEU A 166 18.42 7.57 -14.04
CA LEU A 166 17.36 7.82 -13.08
C LEU A 166 16.04 7.14 -13.52
N ALA A 167 15.74 7.18 -14.83
CA ALA A 167 14.54 6.55 -15.37
C ALA A 167 14.49 5.04 -15.13
N ASN A 168 15.61 4.33 -15.31
CA ASN A 168 15.66 2.89 -15.06
C ASN A 168 15.59 2.56 -13.55
N ARG A 169 16.23 3.38 -12.70
CA ARG A 169 16.09 3.23 -11.24
C ARG A 169 14.64 3.46 -10.79
N SER A 170 13.97 4.47 -11.33
CA SER A 170 12.55 4.71 -11.04
C SER A 170 11.64 3.56 -11.50
N LYS A 171 11.95 2.88 -12.61
CA LYS A 171 11.21 1.68 -13.04
C LYS A 171 11.35 0.55 -12.02
N VAL A 172 12.54 0.34 -11.45
CA VAL A 172 12.75 -0.68 -10.41
C VAL A 172 11.95 -0.35 -9.16
N ILE A 173 11.96 0.90 -8.69
CA ILE A 173 11.14 1.34 -7.55
C ILE A 173 9.66 1.08 -7.83
N ALA A 174 9.17 1.49 -8.98
CA ALA A 174 7.76 1.31 -9.36
C ALA A 174 7.37 -0.18 -9.45
N ALA A 175 8.27 -1.03 -9.97
CA ALA A 175 8.03 -2.46 -10.07
C ALA A 175 8.01 -3.13 -8.69
N ILE A 176 8.90 -2.75 -7.77
CA ILE A 176 8.90 -3.25 -6.40
C ILE A 176 7.65 -2.78 -5.65
N ALA A 177 7.22 -1.53 -5.85
CA ALA A 177 5.96 -1.03 -5.29
C ALA A 177 4.73 -1.79 -5.85
N ALA A 178 4.74 -2.13 -7.14
CA ALA A 178 3.69 -2.95 -7.75
C ALA A 178 3.67 -4.38 -7.19
N LEU A 179 4.84 -4.98 -6.97
CA LEU A 179 4.95 -6.28 -6.27
C LEU A 179 4.36 -6.18 -4.86
N GLN A 180 4.77 -5.17 -4.08
CA GLN A 180 4.21 -4.93 -2.73
C GLN A 180 2.68 -4.82 -2.76
N ALA A 181 2.12 -4.07 -3.69
CA ALA A 181 0.67 -3.91 -3.83
C ALA A 181 -0.06 -5.20 -4.23
N SER A 182 0.64 -6.17 -4.81
CA SER A 182 0.09 -7.49 -5.17
C SER A 182 0.11 -8.50 -4.03
N LEU A 183 0.96 -8.29 -3.02
CA LEU A 183 1.02 -9.17 -1.83
C LEU A 183 -0.19 -8.93 -0.94
N GLY A 184 -0.83 -10.02 -0.51
CA GLY A 184 -1.90 -10.01 0.46
C GLY A 184 -1.42 -9.78 1.90
N ILE A 185 -2.35 -9.85 2.84
CA ILE A 185 -2.03 -9.89 4.27
C ILE A 185 -1.60 -11.30 4.62
N GLY A 186 -0.43 -11.44 5.26
CA GLY A 186 0.17 -12.72 5.61
C GLY A 186 0.93 -13.40 4.46
N ASP A 187 1.01 -12.77 3.28
CA ASP A 187 1.79 -13.32 2.16
C ASP A 187 3.28 -13.07 2.37
N ASP A 188 4.05 -14.14 2.25
CA ASP A 188 5.50 -14.11 2.36
C ASP A 188 6.14 -13.38 1.18
N VAL A 189 7.29 -12.78 1.41
CA VAL A 189 8.09 -12.16 0.35
C VAL A 189 9.07 -13.19 -0.21
N ASP A 190 8.79 -13.64 -1.42
CA ASP A 190 9.63 -14.57 -2.18
C ASP A 190 10.83 -13.82 -2.80
N LEU A 191 12.04 -14.25 -2.49
CA LEU A 191 13.26 -13.70 -3.06
C LEU A 191 13.30 -13.87 -4.59
N GLY A 192 12.81 -14.99 -5.11
CA GLY A 192 12.69 -15.24 -6.55
C GLY A 192 11.78 -14.24 -7.25
N ALA A 193 10.66 -13.86 -6.62
CA ALA A 193 9.76 -12.83 -7.12
C ALA A 193 10.43 -11.45 -7.17
N LEU A 194 11.26 -11.10 -6.18
CA LEU A 194 12.05 -9.86 -6.19
C LEU A 194 13.03 -9.82 -7.37
N TYR A 195 13.78 -10.91 -7.60
CA TYR A 195 14.67 -11.02 -8.77
C TYR A 195 13.91 -10.89 -10.08
N ALA A 196 12.80 -11.60 -10.24
CA ALA A 196 11.96 -11.56 -11.43
C ALA A 196 11.43 -10.15 -11.69
N THR A 197 10.98 -9.47 -10.64
CA THR A 197 10.43 -8.10 -10.70
C THR A 197 11.49 -7.10 -11.18
N ILE A 198 12.68 -7.12 -10.59
CA ILE A 198 13.75 -6.18 -10.97
C ILE A 198 14.23 -6.45 -12.39
N ARG A 199 14.46 -7.73 -12.75
CA ARG A 199 14.84 -8.12 -14.11
C ARG A 199 13.76 -7.78 -15.14
N GLY A 200 12.49 -8.00 -14.79
CA GLY A 200 11.35 -7.64 -15.65
C GLY A 200 11.23 -6.15 -15.90
N ALA A 201 11.45 -5.31 -14.88
CA ALA A 201 11.42 -3.85 -15.00
C ALA A 201 12.50 -3.29 -15.94
N LEU A 202 13.66 -3.91 -15.96
CA LEU A 202 14.81 -3.47 -16.76
C LEU A 202 14.90 -4.16 -18.12
N GLY A 203 14.29 -5.33 -18.28
CA GLY A 203 14.28 -6.08 -19.54
C GLY A 203 15.70 -6.33 -20.07
N SER A 204 15.95 -5.95 -21.33
CA SER A 204 17.26 -6.15 -21.98
C SER A 204 18.37 -5.21 -21.49
N ALA A 205 18.07 -4.23 -20.64
CA ALA A 205 19.06 -3.30 -20.09
C ALA A 205 19.89 -3.93 -18.96
N VAL A 206 19.32 -4.90 -18.22
CA VAL A 206 20.00 -5.57 -17.11
C VAL A 206 20.97 -6.64 -17.61
N ILE A 207 22.16 -6.67 -17.01
CA ILE A 207 23.14 -7.75 -17.18
C ILE A 207 23.02 -8.70 -16.00
N ASP A 208 23.02 -8.15 -14.77
CA ASP A 208 22.95 -8.94 -13.57
C ASP A 208 22.28 -8.19 -12.42
N VAL A 209 21.69 -8.94 -11.49
CA VAL A 209 21.11 -8.43 -10.25
C VAL A 209 21.60 -9.34 -9.13
N ASP A 210 22.14 -8.76 -8.10
CA ASP A 210 22.56 -9.46 -6.89
C ASP A 210 21.86 -8.82 -5.68
N ILE A 211 20.91 -9.56 -5.07
CA ILE A 211 20.19 -9.14 -3.87
C ILE A 211 20.89 -9.76 -2.67
N THR A 212 21.42 -8.92 -1.81
CA THR A 212 22.10 -9.33 -0.58
C THR A 212 21.15 -9.35 0.63
N THR A 213 20.08 -8.56 0.59
CA THR A 213 19.02 -8.53 1.60
C THR A 213 17.67 -8.38 0.89
N PRO A 214 16.71 -9.24 1.19
CA PRO A 214 16.77 -10.41 2.08
C PRO A 214 17.66 -11.53 1.51
N ALA A 215 18.27 -12.33 2.39
CA ALA A 215 19.12 -13.46 1.99
C ALA A 215 18.32 -14.71 1.57
N GLY A 216 17.01 -14.69 1.70
CA GLY A 216 16.06 -15.75 1.37
C GLY A 216 14.64 -15.24 1.47
N ASP A 217 13.67 -16.12 1.32
CA ASP A 217 12.26 -15.80 1.49
C ASP A 217 12.01 -15.26 2.90
N THR A 218 11.17 -14.23 3.00
CA THR A 218 10.85 -13.58 4.28
C THR A 218 9.43 -13.90 4.66
N ALA A 219 9.25 -14.64 5.76
CA ALA A 219 7.94 -14.96 6.30
C ALA A 219 7.25 -13.73 6.91
N ILE A 220 5.99 -13.56 6.58
CA ILE A 220 5.13 -12.47 7.06
C ILE A 220 4.05 -13.05 7.96
N GLY A 221 3.86 -12.45 9.13
CA GLY A 221 2.83 -12.92 10.06
C GLY A 221 1.41 -12.79 9.50
N ALA A 222 0.49 -13.67 9.92
CA ALA A 222 -0.88 -13.73 9.41
C ALA A 222 -1.70 -12.43 9.54
N THR A 223 -1.30 -11.51 10.41
CA THR A 223 -1.92 -10.19 10.60
C THR A 223 -1.01 -9.06 10.14
N ALA A 224 0.09 -9.38 9.47
CA ALA A 224 1.07 -8.43 8.99
C ALA A 224 1.00 -8.25 7.48
N VAL A 225 1.59 -7.17 7.01
CA VAL A 225 1.75 -6.86 5.60
C VAL A 225 3.21 -6.48 5.32
N ALA A 226 3.75 -7.00 4.22
CA ALA A 226 5.09 -6.64 3.79
C ALA A 226 5.14 -5.20 3.27
N VAL A 227 6.14 -4.44 3.71
CA VAL A 227 6.50 -3.12 3.18
C VAL A 227 7.93 -3.22 2.62
N LEU A 228 8.06 -3.13 1.30
CA LEU A 228 9.33 -3.33 0.61
C LEU A 228 10.11 -2.00 0.52
N ASP A 229 11.22 -1.90 1.23
CA ASP A 229 12.09 -0.73 1.15
C ASP A 229 13.15 -0.92 0.05
N ALA A 230 12.93 -0.29 -1.10
CA ALA A 230 13.82 -0.32 -2.25
C ALA A 230 14.83 0.84 -2.28
N SER A 231 14.95 1.63 -1.23
CA SER A 231 15.79 2.84 -1.21
C SER A 231 17.26 2.55 -1.49
N ASN A 232 17.78 1.44 -0.98
CA ASN A 232 19.17 1.04 -1.19
C ASN A 232 19.41 0.60 -2.64
N ILE A 233 18.68 -0.42 -3.13
CA ILE A 233 18.92 -1.00 -4.46
C ILE A 233 18.66 0.01 -5.60
N ALA A 234 17.85 1.03 -5.35
CA ALA A 234 17.57 2.10 -6.31
C ALA A 234 18.59 3.24 -6.27
N SER A 235 19.53 3.25 -5.31
CA SER A 235 20.57 4.29 -5.24
C SER A 235 21.58 4.16 -6.38
N SER A 236 22.10 5.30 -6.84
CA SER A 236 23.06 5.31 -7.97
C SER A 236 24.36 4.57 -7.66
N GLY A 237 24.77 4.52 -6.38
CA GLY A 237 25.99 3.83 -5.94
C GLY A 237 25.91 2.31 -6.01
N GLN A 238 24.70 1.75 -6.12
CA GLN A 238 24.48 0.30 -6.23
C GLN A 238 24.41 -0.18 -7.69
N TRP A 239 24.57 0.73 -8.66
CA TRP A 239 24.46 0.40 -10.08
C TRP A 239 25.81 0.54 -10.76
N SER A 240 26.25 -0.51 -11.46
CA SER A 240 27.47 -0.53 -12.27
C SER A 240 27.15 -0.80 -13.74
N GLU A 241 27.98 -0.27 -14.64
CA GLU A 241 27.89 -0.52 -16.07
C GLU A 241 28.96 -1.51 -16.50
N GLY A 242 28.61 -2.45 -17.38
CA GLY A 242 29.51 -3.48 -17.87
C GLY A 242 29.30 -3.83 -19.34
#